data_b7f7633e5c22a99d17851c0fe611b024
#
_entry.id   b7f7633e5c22a99d17851c0fe611b024
#
_cell.length_a   1.000
_cell.length_b   1.000
_cell.length_c   1.000
_cell.angle_alpha   90.00
_cell.angle_beta   90.00
_cell.angle_gamma   90.00
#
_symmetry.space_group_name_H-M   'P 1'
#
loop_
_entity.id
_entity.type
_entity.pdbx_description
1 polymer ?
#
loop_
_entity_poly.entity_id
_entity_poly.type
_entity_poly.pdbx_seq_one_letter_code
_entity_poly.pdbx_strand_id
1 'polypeptide(L)'
;MKKLTLNVLVVIASSAAASAALAQDVAAGKTSFNKCMACHSIGEGAKNKIGPELNGLDGRKSGSVPDYSYSDANKNSGITWNEAQFKEYIKDPRAKIPDTKMAFVGIKNEQEVNDLWAYVSQYDKDGRTK
;
A
#
# COMPACT_ATOMS: atom_id res chain seq x y z
N MET A 1 17.42 57.70 -41.18
CA MET A 1 17.75 56.27 -41.08
C MET A 1 17.19 55.76 -39.76
N LYS A 2 16.06 55.05 -39.80
CA LYS A 2 15.43 54.47 -38.61
C LYS A 2 16.03 53.07 -38.42
N LYS A 3 16.73 52.85 -37.29
CA LYS A 3 17.23 51.53 -36.91
C LYS A 3 16.09 50.72 -36.31
N LEU A 4 15.67 49.66 -37.02
CA LEU A 4 14.71 48.70 -36.52
C LEU A 4 15.45 47.71 -35.62
N THR A 5 15.23 47.79 -34.33
CA THR A 5 15.73 46.80 -33.39
C THR A 5 14.75 45.64 -33.34
N LEU A 6 15.17 44.47 -33.86
CA LEU A 6 14.44 43.24 -33.80
C LEU A 6 14.61 42.58 -32.41
N ASN A 7 13.58 42.68 -31.58
CA ASN A 7 13.56 41.95 -30.29
C ASN A 7 13.20 40.50 -30.58
N VAL A 8 14.17 39.62 -30.45
CA VAL A 8 13.94 38.16 -30.48
C VAL A 8 13.46 37.75 -29.11
N LEU A 9 12.17 37.39 -29.01
CA LEU A 9 11.60 36.81 -27.82
C LEU A 9 11.97 35.31 -27.82
N VAL A 10 12.92 34.92 -26.95
CA VAL A 10 13.22 33.50 -26.73
C VAL A 10 12.19 32.95 -25.76
N VAL A 11 11.26 32.19 -26.30
CA VAL A 11 10.30 31.42 -25.49
C VAL A 11 11.01 30.13 -25.04
N ILE A 12 11.42 30.08 -23.78
CA ILE A 12 11.95 28.87 -23.18
C ILE A 12 10.73 27.99 -22.81
N ALA A 13 10.45 27.00 -23.61
CA ALA A 13 9.48 25.98 -23.27
C ALA A 13 10.06 25.07 -22.20
N SER A 14 9.68 25.29 -20.94
CA SER A 14 9.99 24.39 -19.84
C SER A 14 9.13 23.14 -19.98
N SER A 15 9.68 22.06 -20.54
CA SER A 15 9.08 20.76 -20.50
C SER A 15 9.20 20.20 -19.08
N ALA A 16 8.15 20.35 -18.28
CA ALA A 16 8.02 19.63 -17.03
C ALA A 16 7.82 18.16 -17.35
N ALA A 17 8.85 17.34 -17.16
CA ALA A 17 8.70 15.88 -17.17
C ALA A 17 7.89 15.49 -15.94
N ALA A 18 6.58 15.30 -16.10
CA ALA A 18 5.74 14.70 -15.07
C ALA A 18 6.17 13.23 -14.93
N SER A 19 6.74 12.85 -13.78
CA SER A 19 6.90 11.45 -13.40
C SER A 19 5.51 10.83 -13.36
N ALA A 20 5.18 9.95 -14.31
CA ALA A 20 3.94 9.20 -14.29
C ALA A 20 4.00 8.23 -13.09
N ALA A 21 3.31 8.59 -11.99
CA ALA A 21 3.06 7.63 -10.92
C ALA A 21 2.21 6.50 -11.49
N LEU A 22 2.53 5.23 -11.14
CA LEU A 22 1.69 4.09 -11.52
C LEU A 22 0.28 4.30 -10.97
N ALA A 23 -0.73 4.27 -11.85
CA ALA A 23 -2.12 4.33 -11.45
C ALA A 23 -2.47 3.12 -10.57
N GLN A 24 -3.28 3.34 -9.53
CA GLN A 24 -3.79 2.29 -8.64
C GLN A 24 -5.16 1.84 -9.15
N ASP A 25 -5.37 0.52 -9.23
CA ASP A 25 -6.60 -0.10 -9.67
C ASP A 25 -7.19 -0.97 -8.55
N VAL A 26 -8.31 -0.51 -7.99
CA VAL A 26 -9.02 -1.23 -6.91
C VAL A 26 -9.54 -2.59 -7.36
N ALA A 27 -10.04 -2.70 -8.58
CA ALA A 27 -10.57 -3.97 -9.11
C ALA A 27 -9.45 -5.00 -9.30
N ALA A 28 -8.30 -4.58 -9.84
CA ALA A 28 -7.11 -5.42 -9.93
C ALA A 28 -6.57 -5.79 -8.55
N GLY A 29 -6.60 -4.85 -7.59
CA GLY A 29 -6.24 -5.09 -6.19
C GLY A 29 -7.13 -6.13 -5.52
N LYS A 30 -8.43 -6.09 -5.78
CA LYS A 30 -9.37 -7.12 -5.31
C LYS A 30 -9.01 -8.51 -5.85
N THR A 31 -8.64 -8.61 -7.10
CA THR A 31 -8.18 -9.87 -7.71
C THR A 31 -6.89 -10.35 -7.05
N SER A 32 -5.92 -9.45 -6.83
CA SER A 32 -4.67 -9.77 -6.14
C SER A 32 -4.91 -10.22 -4.69
N PHE A 33 -5.90 -9.68 -4.01
CA PHE A 33 -6.26 -10.05 -2.64
C PHE A 33 -6.66 -11.51 -2.47
N ASN A 34 -7.04 -12.21 -3.55
CA ASN A 34 -7.26 -13.65 -3.51
C ASN A 34 -6.07 -14.42 -2.95
N LYS A 35 -4.85 -13.92 -3.13
CA LYS A 35 -3.62 -14.49 -2.53
C LYS A 35 -3.57 -14.37 -1.01
N CYS A 36 -4.37 -13.51 -0.43
CA CYS A 36 -4.40 -13.19 1.00
C CYS A 36 -5.56 -13.89 1.73
N MET A 37 -6.59 -14.30 0.99
CA MET A 37 -7.87 -14.79 1.56
C MET A 37 -7.77 -16.09 2.33
N ALA A 38 -6.74 -16.90 2.10
CA ALA A 38 -6.52 -18.11 2.90
C ALA A 38 -6.22 -17.77 4.37
N CYS A 39 -5.62 -16.62 4.64
CA CYS A 39 -5.17 -16.21 5.96
C CYS A 39 -5.85 -14.97 6.52
N HIS A 40 -6.36 -14.09 5.67
CA HIS A 40 -6.95 -12.81 6.07
C HIS A 40 -8.37 -12.64 5.55
N SER A 41 -9.14 -11.81 6.25
CA SER A 41 -10.42 -11.31 5.77
C SER A 41 -10.47 -9.79 5.86
N ILE A 42 -11.32 -9.17 5.05
CA ILE A 42 -11.52 -7.73 4.99
C ILE A 42 -12.97 -7.43 4.65
N GLY A 43 -13.48 -6.30 5.08
CA GLY A 43 -14.85 -5.89 4.85
C GLY A 43 -15.73 -6.00 6.10
N GLU A 44 -17.02 -5.73 5.95
CA GLU A 44 -17.97 -5.83 7.06
C GLU A 44 -18.03 -7.27 7.58
N GLY A 45 -17.98 -7.43 8.91
CA GLY A 45 -18.01 -8.73 9.56
C GLY A 45 -16.70 -9.52 9.43
N ALA A 46 -15.62 -8.94 8.95
CA ALA A 46 -14.32 -9.61 8.86
C ALA A 46 -13.83 -10.10 10.23
N LYS A 47 -13.28 -11.30 10.26
CA LYS A 47 -12.79 -11.96 11.47
C LYS A 47 -11.33 -12.37 11.30
N ASN A 48 -10.63 -12.48 12.44
CA ASN A 48 -9.31 -13.08 12.47
C ASN A 48 -9.39 -14.55 12.01
N LYS A 49 -8.37 -14.93 11.25
CA LYS A 49 -8.17 -16.30 10.75
C LYS A 49 -6.74 -16.74 11.12
N ILE A 50 -6.02 -17.33 10.20
CA ILE A 50 -4.58 -17.61 10.36
C ILE A 50 -3.80 -16.29 10.55
N GLY A 51 -4.21 -15.25 9.82
CA GLY A 51 -3.78 -13.87 10.02
C GLY A 51 -4.88 -12.99 10.62
N PRO A 52 -4.55 -11.78 11.09
CA PRO A 52 -5.53 -10.84 11.59
C PRO A 52 -6.45 -10.33 10.46
N GLU A 53 -7.64 -9.86 10.80
CA GLU A 53 -8.47 -9.13 9.86
C GLU A 53 -7.78 -7.82 9.43
N LEU A 54 -8.07 -7.30 8.26
CA LEU A 54 -7.33 -6.21 7.65
C LEU A 54 -8.12 -4.88 7.54
N ASN A 55 -9.24 -4.75 8.26
CA ASN A 55 -10.00 -3.50 8.28
C ASN A 55 -9.20 -2.36 8.91
N GLY A 56 -9.31 -1.17 8.34
CA GLY A 56 -8.63 0.00 8.86
C GLY A 56 -7.11 -0.10 8.84
N LEU A 57 -6.54 -0.86 7.89
CA LEU A 57 -5.09 -1.07 7.85
C LEU A 57 -4.31 0.23 7.72
N ASP A 58 -4.77 1.16 6.89
CA ASP A 58 -4.15 2.48 6.76
C ASP A 58 -4.27 3.27 8.06
N GLY A 59 -3.15 3.52 8.71
CA GLY A 59 -3.07 4.18 10.02
C GLY A 59 -3.10 3.24 11.23
N ARG A 60 -3.21 1.92 11.02
CA ARG A 60 -3.26 0.94 12.10
C ARG A 60 -1.86 0.60 12.60
N LYS A 61 -1.72 0.57 13.93
CA LYS A 61 -0.48 0.11 14.57
C LYS A 61 -0.31 -1.41 14.38
N SER A 62 0.89 -1.82 14.04
CA SER A 62 1.24 -3.25 13.95
C SER A 62 1.01 -3.95 15.29
N GLY A 63 0.46 -5.15 15.24
CA GLY A 63 0.21 -5.94 16.44
C GLY A 63 -1.00 -5.50 17.28
N SER A 64 -1.92 -4.70 16.72
CA SER A 64 -2.98 -4.05 17.51
C SER A 64 -4.39 -4.63 17.35
N VAL A 65 -4.62 -5.56 16.42
CA VAL A 65 -5.96 -6.17 16.27
C VAL A 65 -6.31 -6.98 17.52
N PRO A 66 -7.48 -6.73 18.15
CA PRO A 66 -7.92 -7.49 19.31
C PRO A 66 -8.06 -8.98 19.02
N ASP A 67 -7.79 -9.80 20.01
CA ASP A 67 -8.00 -11.26 19.97
C ASP A 67 -7.20 -12.01 18.91
N TYR A 68 -6.18 -11.37 18.34
CA TYR A 68 -5.23 -12.04 17.45
C TYR A 68 -3.89 -12.25 18.13
N SER A 69 -3.35 -13.47 18.02
CA SER A 69 -2.05 -13.83 18.58
C SER A 69 -0.93 -13.50 17.58
N TYR A 70 -0.37 -12.30 17.68
CA TYR A 70 0.77 -11.87 16.88
C TYR A 70 2.08 -12.54 17.32
N SER A 71 3.05 -12.59 16.40
CA SER A 71 4.44 -12.77 16.78
C SER A 71 4.95 -11.60 17.62
N ASP A 72 5.91 -11.84 18.49
CA ASP A 72 6.57 -10.76 19.24
C ASP A 72 7.23 -9.75 18.30
N ALA A 73 7.78 -10.24 17.18
CA ALA A 73 8.37 -9.39 16.15
C ALA A 73 7.36 -8.37 15.60
N ASN A 74 6.13 -8.77 15.31
CA ASN A 74 5.08 -7.86 14.84
C ASN A 74 4.64 -6.89 15.94
N LYS A 75 4.41 -7.37 17.15
CA LYS A 75 4.03 -6.52 18.29
C LYS A 75 5.05 -5.44 18.58
N ASN A 76 6.34 -5.78 18.50
CA ASN A 76 7.45 -4.91 18.86
C ASN A 76 8.05 -4.14 17.68
N SER A 77 7.49 -4.29 16.47
CA SER A 77 8.03 -3.66 15.26
C SER A 77 7.96 -2.13 15.29
N GLY A 78 7.02 -1.55 16.04
CA GLY A 78 6.81 -0.10 16.10
C GLY A 78 6.20 0.50 14.83
N ILE A 79 5.79 -0.34 13.88
CA ILE A 79 5.25 0.10 12.60
C ILE A 79 3.80 0.59 12.78
N THR A 80 3.51 1.75 12.21
CA THR A 80 2.15 2.17 11.87
C THR A 80 1.98 1.98 10.38
N TRP A 81 1.00 1.16 10.00
CA TRP A 81 0.78 0.84 8.60
C TRP A 81 0.33 2.05 7.81
N ASN A 82 0.97 2.26 6.70
CA ASN A 82 0.65 3.21 5.64
C ASN A 82 1.10 2.62 4.31
N GLU A 83 0.92 3.34 3.23
CA GLU A 83 1.29 2.86 1.90
C GLU A 83 2.75 2.43 1.80
N ALA A 84 3.69 3.24 2.29
CA ALA A 84 5.12 2.95 2.22
C ALA A 84 5.49 1.70 3.02
N GLN A 85 5.01 1.59 4.25
CA GLN A 85 5.28 0.45 5.13
C GLN A 85 4.65 -0.85 4.59
N PHE A 86 3.42 -0.75 4.08
CA PHE A 86 2.74 -1.88 3.45
C PHE A 86 3.51 -2.41 2.24
N LYS A 87 3.92 -1.51 1.34
CA LYS A 87 4.64 -1.89 0.12
C LYS A 87 5.96 -2.59 0.41
N GLU A 88 6.71 -2.11 1.39
CA GLU A 88 7.94 -2.79 1.81
C GLU A 88 7.64 -4.18 2.40
N TYR A 89 6.64 -4.26 3.28
CA TYR A 89 6.31 -5.52 3.95
C TYR A 89 5.79 -6.57 2.99
N ILE A 90 4.90 -6.21 2.08
CA ILE A 90 4.27 -7.17 1.16
C ILE A 90 5.23 -7.69 0.10
N LYS A 91 6.28 -6.94 -0.21
CA LYS A 91 7.35 -7.40 -1.11
C LYS A 91 8.19 -8.51 -0.52
N ASP A 92 8.48 -8.44 0.77
CA ASP A 92 9.24 -9.43 1.52
C ASP A 92 8.96 -9.29 3.03
N PRO A 93 7.94 -9.99 3.54
CA PRO A 93 7.57 -9.88 4.94
C PRO A 93 8.71 -10.18 5.93
N ARG A 94 9.52 -11.18 5.64
CA ARG A 94 10.62 -11.60 6.52
C ARG A 94 11.79 -10.63 6.52
N ALA A 95 12.02 -9.95 5.40
CA ALA A 95 13.06 -8.91 5.35
C ALA A 95 12.63 -7.67 6.14
N LYS A 96 11.36 -7.27 6.06
CA LYS A 96 10.84 -6.09 6.77
C LYS A 96 10.68 -6.33 8.26
N ILE A 97 10.12 -7.47 8.66
CA ILE A 97 9.95 -7.88 10.05
C ILE A 97 10.56 -9.27 10.22
N PRO A 98 11.85 -9.37 10.55
CA PRO A 98 12.46 -10.67 10.87
C PRO A 98 11.67 -11.38 11.98
N ASP A 99 11.51 -12.68 11.85
CA ASP A 99 10.71 -13.53 12.74
C ASP A 99 9.20 -13.28 12.73
N THR A 100 8.68 -12.56 11.71
CA THR A 100 7.25 -12.53 11.48
C THR A 100 6.71 -13.94 11.25
N LYS A 101 5.54 -14.25 11.82
CA LYS A 101 4.89 -15.53 11.53
C LYS A 101 4.08 -15.56 10.24
N MET A 102 4.00 -14.44 9.53
CA MET A 102 3.36 -14.39 8.22
C MET A 102 4.19 -15.16 7.18
N ALA A 103 3.73 -16.39 6.88
CA ALA A 103 4.38 -17.26 5.91
C ALA A 103 3.91 -16.91 4.49
N PHE A 104 4.48 -15.86 3.93
CA PHE A 104 4.16 -15.35 2.60
C PHE A 104 5.43 -14.98 1.85
N VAL A 105 5.55 -15.46 0.60
CA VAL A 105 6.77 -15.24 -0.20
C VAL A 105 6.94 -13.79 -0.64
N GLY A 106 5.85 -13.06 -0.73
CA GLY A 106 5.84 -11.66 -1.17
C GLY A 106 5.38 -11.47 -2.61
N ILE A 107 5.02 -10.23 -2.91
CA ILE A 107 4.64 -9.78 -4.25
C ILE A 107 5.70 -8.79 -4.74
N LYS A 108 6.37 -9.11 -5.85
CA LYS A 108 7.49 -8.32 -6.39
C LYS A 108 7.08 -7.31 -7.45
N ASN A 109 5.93 -7.52 -8.11
CA ASN A 109 5.43 -6.61 -9.14
C ASN A 109 4.88 -5.33 -8.51
N GLU A 110 5.46 -4.18 -8.85
CA GLU A 110 5.08 -2.90 -8.25
C GLU A 110 3.64 -2.49 -8.56
N GLN A 111 3.17 -2.74 -9.77
CA GLN A 111 1.78 -2.42 -10.12
C GLN A 111 0.80 -3.25 -9.28
N GLU A 112 1.06 -4.53 -9.12
CA GLU A 112 0.24 -5.41 -8.27
C GLU A 112 0.24 -4.95 -6.81
N VAL A 113 1.38 -4.54 -6.28
CA VAL A 113 1.49 -4.01 -4.91
C VAL A 113 0.70 -2.71 -4.76
N ASN A 114 0.77 -1.81 -5.75
CA ASN A 114 0.00 -0.57 -5.77
C ASN A 114 -1.50 -0.83 -5.80
N ASP A 115 -1.94 -1.74 -6.66
CA ASP A 115 -3.35 -2.11 -6.81
C ASP A 115 -3.88 -2.77 -5.53
N LEU A 116 -3.10 -3.66 -4.93
CA LEU A 116 -3.47 -4.31 -3.66
C LEU A 116 -3.61 -3.30 -2.53
N TRP A 117 -2.71 -2.33 -2.42
CA TRP A 117 -2.84 -1.25 -1.44
C TRP A 117 -4.10 -0.44 -1.66
N ALA A 118 -4.41 -0.07 -2.90
CA ALA A 118 -5.64 0.64 -3.23
C ALA A 118 -6.88 -0.11 -2.76
N TYR A 119 -6.90 -1.42 -2.92
CA TYR A 119 -8.00 -2.26 -2.46
C TYR A 119 -8.11 -2.33 -0.93
N VAL A 120 -7.03 -2.66 -0.23
CA VAL A 120 -7.08 -2.86 1.23
C VAL A 120 -7.25 -1.55 2.00
N SER A 121 -6.66 -0.45 1.52
CA SER A 121 -6.69 0.85 2.20
C SER A 121 -8.03 1.56 2.13
N GLN A 122 -8.92 1.16 1.22
CA GLN A 122 -10.26 1.75 1.12
C GLN A 122 -11.19 1.39 2.29
N TYR A 123 -10.89 0.33 3.04
CA TYR A 123 -11.72 -0.12 4.14
C TYR A 123 -11.38 0.62 5.44
N ASP A 124 -12.41 1.13 6.11
CA ASP A 124 -12.29 1.67 7.46
C ASP A 124 -12.21 0.54 8.52
N LYS A 125 -12.11 0.91 9.79
CA LYS A 125 -12.05 -0.06 10.90
C LYS A 125 -13.28 -0.95 11.04
N ASP A 126 -14.43 -0.51 10.53
CA ASP A 126 -15.69 -1.24 10.55
C ASP A 126 -15.91 -2.07 9.27
N GLY A 127 -14.96 -2.04 8.35
CA GLY A 127 -15.01 -2.78 7.10
C GLY A 127 -15.86 -2.14 6.00
N ARG A 128 -16.16 -0.84 6.15
CA ARG A 128 -16.87 -0.07 5.12
C ARG A 128 -15.87 0.63 4.21
N THR A 129 -16.23 0.77 2.96
CA THR A 129 -15.41 1.57 2.02
C THR A 129 -15.63 3.06 2.27
N LYS A 130 -14.53 3.79 2.24
CA LYS A 130 -14.50 5.27 2.36
C LYS A 130 -14.97 5.92 1.07
#